data_9159d449c42c0dc2a438818666c6477d
#
_entry.id   9159d449c42c0dc2a438818666c6477d
#
_cell.length_a   1.000
_cell.length_b   1.000
_cell.length_c   1.000
_cell.angle_alpha   90.00
_cell.angle_beta   90.00
_cell.angle_gamma   90.00
#
_symmetry.space_group_name_H-M   'P 1'
#
loop_
_entity.id
_entity.type
_entity.pdbx_description
1 polymer ?
#
loop_
_entity_poly.entity_id
_entity_poly.type
_entity_poly.pdbx_seq_one_letter_code
_entity_poly.pdbx_strand_id
1 'polypeptide(L)'
;MAATVSKTAAMQRFLETFGIPVYGETSVPDNASFPYMTYVMNWSNYFGQQATIEVDLWYRCTGEKAPNDKVDEIAKALIGGIIIPVDGGAMWVNAGDPFCQSMGDPEDAQIRRRYIILSVDFITNY
;
A
#
# COMPACT_ATOMS: atom_id res chain seq x y z
N MET A 1 20.21 -9.66 17.42
CA MET A 1 19.82 -10.02 16.05
C MET A 1 18.40 -9.54 15.80
N ALA A 2 18.21 -8.81 14.72
CA ALA A 2 16.89 -8.33 14.38
C ALA A 2 15.97 -9.49 14.03
N ALA A 3 14.71 -9.41 14.43
CA ALA A 3 13.71 -10.38 14.00
C ALA A 3 13.52 -10.26 12.50
N THR A 4 13.48 -11.38 11.80
CA THR A 4 13.20 -11.41 10.37
C THR A 4 11.70 -11.37 10.15
N VAL A 5 11.28 -10.77 9.04
CA VAL A 5 9.87 -10.67 8.69
C VAL A 5 9.66 -11.11 7.26
N SER A 6 8.51 -11.70 6.99
CA SER A 6 8.14 -12.08 5.64
C SER A 6 7.92 -10.84 4.77
N LYS A 7 7.93 -11.04 3.45
CA LYS A 7 7.67 -9.99 2.48
C LYS A 7 6.31 -9.32 2.74
N THR A 8 5.29 -10.11 2.99
CA THR A 8 3.93 -9.59 3.23
C THR A 8 3.85 -8.83 4.57
N ALA A 9 4.47 -9.37 5.62
CA ALA A 9 4.46 -8.70 6.92
C ALA A 9 5.22 -7.38 6.87
N ALA A 10 6.32 -7.32 6.13
CA ALA A 10 7.10 -6.10 5.96
C ALA A 10 6.29 -5.03 5.21
N MET A 11 5.55 -5.43 4.18
CA MET A 11 4.68 -4.50 3.45
C MET A 11 3.56 -3.98 4.36
N GLN A 12 2.94 -4.85 5.14
CA GLN A 12 1.92 -4.46 6.11
C GLN A 12 2.47 -3.40 7.06
N ARG A 13 3.63 -3.63 7.64
CA ARG A 13 4.27 -2.70 8.57
C ARG A 13 4.62 -1.37 7.92
N PHE A 14 5.11 -1.41 6.68
CA PHE A 14 5.41 -0.20 5.95
C PHE A 14 4.16 0.66 5.76
N LEU A 15 3.06 0.04 5.31
CA LEU A 15 1.81 0.76 5.08
C LEU A 15 1.22 1.30 6.40
N GLU A 16 1.41 0.60 7.50
CA GLU A 16 0.94 1.05 8.81
C GLU A 16 1.64 2.32 9.29
N THR A 17 2.82 2.63 8.76
CA THR A 17 3.55 3.85 9.17
C THR A 17 2.82 5.14 8.77
N PHE A 18 1.82 5.05 7.89
CA PHE A 18 1.06 6.22 7.46
C PHE A 18 -0.08 6.60 8.41
N GLY A 19 -0.24 5.86 9.51
CA GLY A 19 -1.09 6.28 10.62
C GLY A 19 -2.57 5.96 10.50
N ILE A 20 -2.98 5.16 9.51
CA ILE A 20 -4.36 4.68 9.40
C ILE A 20 -4.36 3.15 9.41
N PRO A 21 -5.48 2.51 9.81
CA PRO A 21 -5.55 1.05 9.80
C PRO A 21 -5.32 0.47 8.40
N VAL A 22 -4.61 -0.66 8.34
CA VAL A 22 -4.25 -1.32 7.10
C VAL A 22 -4.70 -2.77 7.17
N TYR A 23 -5.42 -3.21 6.15
CA TYR A 23 -5.93 -4.58 6.06
C TYR A 23 -5.57 -5.19 4.70
N GLY A 24 -5.32 -6.50 4.68
CA GLY A 24 -5.33 -7.23 3.42
C GLY A 24 -6.73 -7.12 2.81
N GLU A 25 -6.83 -7.13 1.49
CA GLU A 25 -8.09 -6.88 0.79
C GLU A 25 -9.22 -7.81 1.25
N THR A 26 -8.90 -9.06 1.58
CA THR A 26 -9.89 -10.05 2.01
C THR A 26 -10.08 -10.13 3.52
N SER A 27 -9.42 -9.25 4.28
CA SER A 27 -9.38 -9.32 5.74
C SER A 27 -9.94 -8.06 6.41
N VAL A 28 -10.77 -7.29 5.70
CA VAL A 28 -11.36 -6.07 6.24
C VAL A 28 -12.49 -6.44 7.20
N PRO A 29 -12.44 -5.98 8.48
CA PRO A 29 -13.54 -6.25 9.39
C PRO A 29 -14.83 -5.56 8.93
N ASP A 30 -15.98 -6.17 9.22
CA ASP A 30 -17.28 -5.60 8.87
C ASP A 30 -17.50 -4.23 9.50
N ASN A 31 -16.88 -3.98 10.66
CA ASN A 31 -17.02 -2.72 11.39
C ASN A 31 -15.85 -1.78 11.19
N ALA A 32 -15.07 -1.95 10.13
CA ALA A 32 -13.93 -1.07 9.85
C ALA A 32 -14.41 0.38 9.69
N SER A 33 -13.69 1.29 10.35
CA SER A 33 -14.01 2.71 10.32
C SER A 33 -13.14 3.44 9.30
N PHE A 34 -13.73 4.37 8.56
CA PHE A 34 -12.96 5.24 7.67
C PHE A 34 -12.14 6.24 8.49
N PRO A 35 -10.95 6.65 8.04
CA PRO A 35 -10.27 6.11 6.85
C PRO A 35 -9.54 4.81 7.17
N TYR A 36 -9.36 3.98 6.17
CA TYR A 36 -8.53 2.79 6.26
C TYR A 36 -7.90 2.49 4.90
N MET A 37 -6.96 1.56 4.90
CA MET A 37 -6.20 1.18 3.72
C MET A 37 -6.35 -0.31 3.50
N THR A 38 -6.49 -0.73 2.24
CA THR A 38 -6.43 -2.14 1.88
C THR A 38 -5.32 -2.34 0.86
N TYR A 39 -4.76 -3.55 0.78
CA TYR A 39 -3.71 -3.85 -0.18
C TYR A 39 -3.76 -5.27 -0.67
N VAL A 40 -3.21 -5.46 -1.88
CA VAL A 40 -3.02 -6.77 -2.51
C VAL A 40 -1.61 -6.79 -3.09
N MET A 41 -0.90 -7.90 -2.89
CA MET A 41 0.40 -8.12 -3.52
C MET A 41 0.21 -9.02 -4.73
N ASN A 42 0.52 -8.49 -5.92
CA ASN A 42 0.46 -9.23 -7.17
C ASN A 42 1.87 -9.55 -7.66
N TRP A 43 2.20 -10.82 -7.67
CA TRP A 43 3.52 -11.29 -8.11
C TRP A 43 3.60 -11.24 -9.63
N SER A 44 4.55 -10.47 -10.17
CA SER A 44 4.57 -10.13 -11.59
C SER A 44 5.39 -11.08 -12.45
N ASN A 45 6.13 -12.03 -11.86
CA ASN A 45 6.87 -13.00 -12.63
C ASN A 45 6.89 -14.36 -11.93
N TYR A 46 7.35 -15.36 -12.68
CA TYR A 46 7.34 -16.76 -12.23
C TYR A 46 8.19 -16.98 -10.98
N PHE A 47 9.28 -16.26 -10.84
CA PHE A 47 10.21 -16.48 -9.73
C PHE A 47 9.88 -15.62 -8.51
N GLY A 48 8.86 -14.79 -8.57
CA GLY A 48 8.46 -13.95 -7.43
C GLY A 48 9.48 -12.87 -7.06
N GLN A 49 10.31 -12.44 -8.00
CA GLN A 49 11.32 -11.41 -7.76
C GLN A 49 10.77 -10.00 -7.83
N GLN A 50 9.59 -9.84 -8.41
CA GLN A 50 8.91 -8.56 -8.51
C GLN A 50 7.47 -8.71 -8.12
N ALA A 51 6.89 -7.65 -7.60
CA ALA A 51 5.47 -7.60 -7.29
C ALA A 51 4.93 -6.20 -7.56
N THR A 52 3.66 -6.15 -7.88
CA THR A 52 2.91 -4.91 -7.92
C THR A 52 1.98 -4.91 -6.71
N ILE A 53 2.04 -3.86 -5.91
CA ILE A 53 1.18 -3.75 -4.75
C ILE A 53 0.09 -2.76 -5.11
N GLU A 54 -1.15 -3.24 -5.07
CA GLU A 54 -2.32 -2.40 -5.27
C GLU A 54 -2.83 -1.98 -3.91
N VAL A 55 -2.78 -0.69 -3.63
CA VAL A 55 -3.19 -0.11 -2.36
C VAL A 55 -4.41 0.76 -2.60
N ASP A 56 -5.43 0.59 -1.80
CA ASP A 56 -6.60 1.47 -1.82
C ASP A 56 -6.70 2.23 -0.52
N LEU A 57 -6.80 3.56 -0.63
CA LEU A 57 -7.16 4.41 0.49
C LEU A 57 -8.66 4.63 0.44
N TRP A 58 -9.32 4.35 1.56
CA TRP A 58 -10.76 4.48 1.67
C TRP A 58 -11.10 5.59 2.65
N TYR A 59 -11.63 6.68 2.12
CA TYR A 59 -12.07 7.83 2.92
C TYR A 59 -13.56 8.03 2.72
N ARG A 60 -14.23 8.44 3.77
CA ARG A 60 -15.61 8.89 3.69
C ARG A 60 -15.68 10.32 4.22
N CYS A 61 -15.77 11.29 3.30
CA CYS A 61 -15.69 12.71 3.62
C CYS A 61 -16.30 13.53 2.49
N THR A 62 -16.51 14.82 2.75
CA THR A 62 -17.16 15.71 1.78
C THR A 62 -16.18 16.36 0.80
N GLY A 63 -14.90 16.40 1.12
CA GLY A 63 -13.90 17.06 0.28
C GLY A 63 -12.83 16.11 -0.21
N GLU A 64 -11.88 16.65 -0.95
CA GLU A 64 -10.77 15.88 -1.51
C GLU A 64 -9.46 16.07 -0.74
N LYS A 65 -9.43 17.00 0.24
CA LYS A 65 -8.18 17.37 0.91
C LYS A 65 -7.57 16.22 1.69
N ALA A 66 -8.36 15.55 2.53
CA ALA A 66 -7.83 14.50 3.40
C ALA A 66 -7.23 13.33 2.60
N PRO A 67 -7.95 12.74 1.62
CA PRO A 67 -7.33 11.69 0.81
C PRO A 67 -6.13 12.19 -0.01
N ASN A 68 -6.19 13.40 -0.56
CA ASN A 68 -5.05 13.94 -1.32
C ASN A 68 -3.82 14.16 -0.44
N ASP A 69 -4.01 14.65 0.78
CA ASP A 69 -2.90 14.84 1.73
C ASP A 69 -2.24 13.49 2.06
N LYS A 70 -3.03 12.44 2.22
CA LYS A 70 -2.48 11.12 2.50
C LYS A 70 -1.69 10.58 1.30
N VAL A 71 -2.19 10.78 0.08
CA VAL A 71 -1.47 10.38 -1.13
C VAL A 71 -0.14 11.12 -1.22
N ASP A 72 -0.12 12.42 -0.91
CA ASP A 72 1.11 13.21 -0.92
C ASP A 72 2.11 12.70 0.13
N GLU A 73 1.62 12.33 1.30
CA GLU A 73 2.46 11.77 2.36
C GLU A 73 3.12 10.47 1.89
N ILE A 74 2.36 9.59 1.26
CA ILE A 74 2.89 8.33 0.72
C ILE A 74 3.89 8.60 -0.40
N ALA A 75 3.57 9.53 -1.31
CA ALA A 75 4.45 9.87 -2.42
C ALA A 75 5.79 10.41 -1.92
N LYS A 76 5.77 11.28 -0.90
CA LYS A 76 6.99 11.84 -0.33
C LYS A 76 7.85 10.76 0.34
N ALA A 77 7.22 9.79 1.00
CA ALA A 77 7.95 8.69 1.61
C ALA A 77 8.64 7.79 0.57
N LEU A 78 8.17 7.78 -0.67
CA LEU A 78 8.69 6.94 -1.74
C LEU A 78 9.72 7.64 -2.63
N ILE A 79 10.07 8.90 -2.36
CA ILE A 79 11.06 9.62 -3.18
C ILE A 79 12.39 8.86 -3.14
N GLY A 80 12.88 8.48 -4.34
CA GLY A 80 14.12 7.72 -4.48
C GLY A 80 14.00 6.24 -4.14
N GLY A 81 12.81 5.77 -3.80
CA GLY A 81 12.58 4.39 -3.38
C GLY A 81 12.94 4.17 -1.92
N ILE A 82 12.48 3.07 -1.37
CA ILE A 82 12.74 2.67 0.02
C ILE A 82 13.23 1.23 0.03
N ILE A 83 14.27 0.97 0.83
CA ILE A 83 14.78 -0.38 1.05
C ILE A 83 14.25 -0.87 2.40
N ILE A 84 13.55 -1.99 2.40
CA ILE A 84 12.97 -2.58 3.61
C ILE A 84 13.54 -3.99 3.80
N PRO A 85 14.19 -4.27 4.94
CA PRO A 85 14.70 -5.61 5.22
C PRO A 85 13.58 -6.63 5.34
N VAL A 86 13.79 -7.82 4.76
CA VAL A 86 12.86 -8.95 4.86
C VAL A 86 13.66 -10.23 5.02
N ASP A 87 12.98 -11.34 5.28
CA ASP A 87 13.62 -12.65 5.33
C ASP A 87 14.38 -12.91 4.02
N GLY A 88 15.64 -13.28 4.14
CA GLY A 88 16.49 -13.64 3.01
C GLY A 88 17.03 -12.45 2.22
N GLY A 89 16.83 -11.21 2.68
CA GLY A 89 17.37 -10.05 1.99
C GLY A 89 16.60 -8.76 2.25
N ALA A 90 16.14 -8.11 1.18
CA ALA A 90 15.43 -6.85 1.27
C ALA A 90 14.43 -6.71 0.13
N MET A 91 13.52 -5.78 0.26
CA MET A 91 12.67 -5.36 -0.86
C MET A 91 12.88 -3.86 -1.11
N TRP A 92 12.85 -3.48 -2.38
CA TRP A 92 13.00 -2.11 -2.83
C TRP A 92 11.64 -1.63 -3.35
N VAL A 93 11.04 -0.69 -2.64
CA VAL A 93 9.68 -0.22 -2.91
C VAL A 93 9.75 1.12 -3.63
N ASN A 94 9.09 1.21 -4.75
CA ASN A 94 9.01 2.42 -5.58
C ASN A 94 7.56 2.74 -5.92
N ALA A 95 7.31 3.98 -6.29
CA ALA A 95 6.01 4.36 -6.85
C ALA A 95 5.81 3.69 -8.20
N GLY A 96 4.61 3.22 -8.46
CA GLY A 96 4.25 2.67 -9.76
C GLY A 96 3.93 3.77 -10.78
N ASP A 97 3.61 3.36 -11.99
CA ASP A 97 3.24 4.28 -13.08
C ASP A 97 2.05 3.68 -13.84
N PRO A 98 0.84 4.26 -13.73
CA PRO A 98 0.51 5.44 -12.93
C PRO A 98 0.60 5.18 -11.43
N PHE A 99 0.93 6.21 -10.67
CA PHE A 99 1.05 6.07 -9.22
C PHE A 99 -0.29 6.03 -8.52
N CYS A 100 -1.19 6.96 -8.85
CA CYS A 100 -2.45 7.11 -8.13
C CYS A 100 -3.59 7.48 -9.07
N GLN A 101 -4.76 6.88 -8.82
CA GLN A 101 -6.00 7.22 -9.49
C GLN A 101 -7.06 7.55 -8.46
N SER A 102 -7.80 8.64 -8.69
CA SER A 102 -8.94 9.00 -7.86
C SER A 102 -10.17 8.24 -8.33
N MET A 103 -10.87 7.59 -7.42
CA MET A 103 -12.06 6.81 -7.72
C MET A 103 -13.18 7.17 -6.74
N GLY A 104 -14.41 7.12 -7.22
CA GLY A 104 -15.60 7.29 -6.39
C GLY A 104 -16.33 5.98 -6.22
N ASP A 105 -17.39 6.02 -5.42
CA ASP A 105 -18.29 4.89 -5.25
C ASP A 105 -19.64 5.27 -5.84
N PRO A 106 -20.21 4.46 -6.75
CA PRO A 106 -21.50 4.81 -7.36
C PRO A 106 -22.68 4.80 -6.39
N GLU A 107 -22.54 4.11 -5.25
CA GLU A 107 -23.60 4.00 -4.25
C GLU A 107 -23.48 5.00 -3.10
N ASP A 108 -22.30 5.56 -2.87
CA ASP A 108 -22.07 6.54 -1.80
C ASP A 108 -21.15 7.64 -2.29
N ALA A 109 -21.71 8.82 -2.55
CA ALA A 109 -20.97 9.95 -3.09
C ALA A 109 -19.93 10.52 -2.11
N GLN A 110 -19.98 10.16 -0.84
CA GLN A 110 -19.02 10.64 0.15
C GLN A 110 -17.79 9.74 0.24
N ILE A 111 -17.81 8.56 -0.38
CA ILE A 111 -16.62 7.70 -0.42
C ILE A 111 -15.64 8.25 -1.44
N ARG A 112 -14.42 8.52 -0.97
CA ARG A 112 -13.29 8.98 -1.76
C ARG A 112 -12.24 7.89 -1.73
N ARG A 113 -12.05 7.21 -2.84
CA ARG A 113 -11.08 6.13 -2.96
C ARG A 113 -9.88 6.61 -3.75
N ARG A 114 -8.69 6.26 -3.29
CA ARG A 114 -7.45 6.50 -4.03
C ARG A 114 -6.80 5.15 -4.29
N TYR A 115 -6.68 4.80 -5.55
CA TYR A 115 -6.06 3.56 -5.99
C TYR A 115 -4.60 3.86 -6.30
N ILE A 116 -3.70 3.25 -5.53
CA ILE A 116 -2.27 3.53 -5.58
C ILE A 116 -1.53 2.28 -6.01
N ILE A 117 -0.59 2.44 -6.92
CA ILE A 117 0.25 1.36 -7.41
C ILE A 117 1.67 1.55 -6.89
N LEU A 118 2.20 0.51 -6.22
CA LEU A 118 3.59 0.45 -5.83
C LEU A 118 4.28 -0.66 -6.62
N SER A 119 5.52 -0.44 -7.00
CA SER A 119 6.36 -1.42 -7.66
C SER A 119 7.42 -1.89 -6.69
N VAL A 120 7.56 -3.20 -6.53
CA VAL A 120 8.50 -3.78 -5.57
C VAL A 120 9.43 -4.75 -6.26
N ASP A 121 10.73 -4.55 -6.05
CA ASP A 121 11.76 -5.50 -6.45
C ASP A 121 12.28 -6.21 -5.21
N PHE A 122 12.32 -7.53 -5.25
CA PHE A 122 12.82 -8.33 -4.13
C PHE A 122 14.29 -8.68 -4.37
N ILE A 123 15.14 -8.24 -3.45
CA ILE A 123 16.56 -8.55 -3.43
C ILE A 123 16.74 -9.65 -2.39
N THR A 124 16.23 -10.82 -2.71
CA THR A 124 16.17 -11.95 -1.80
C THR A 124 16.67 -13.22 -2.50
N ASN A 125 16.92 -14.26 -1.71
CA ASN A 125 17.34 -15.56 -2.23
C ASN A 125 16.17 -16.51 -2.52
N TYR A 126 14.96 -15.99 -2.54
CA TYR A 126 13.78 -16.79 -2.87
C TYR A 126 12.72 -15.93 -3.54
#